data_8ae1e60d2e328bdf35195c2e77bbe43b
#
_entry.id   8ae1e60d2e328bdf35195c2e77bbe43b
#
_cell.length_a   1.000
_cell.length_b   1.000
_cell.length_c   1.000
_cell.angle_alpha   90.00
_cell.angle_beta   90.00
_cell.angle_gamma   90.00
#
_symmetry.space_group_name_H-M   'P 1'
#
loop_
_entity.id
_entity.type
_entity.pdbx_description
1 polymer ?
#
loop_
_entity_poly.entity_id
_entity_poly.type
_entity_poly.pdbx_seq_one_letter_code
_entity_poly.pdbx_strand_id
1 'polypeptide(L)'
;MYRIRRPGAALAVLLGAGALLAPAGSAQAAGPAVELDVPQTAYLPKRGTSPTGGVRLWLAPQPGAGRATQSDVTLRVDASDLDGVARIRTRRECGDHAMGATDVVDCALGTLTRGKDNYPDAVYIEAVPGARLGSHGTIRYTFSAPGAEYVVFETDVRIEGPDLRPRKEKPREGDAPGASFGFRPQIRNAGAFPAQGFGLTISSPRVAFARQYSNCRYGPGSTSTSADCWFDQRIEPGRAYEVVEPISVAVPDTMVNGGFTYKPYLQGMTGNAEENLGATGTDPGLRPGTGPELKVRPVDTPADAFTDRFGLGEVRLHTSQTADLQVRADAIEGTTGTTAESTFQLRNAGPGRISGTGLRITVPEGLSVVAPTPPPDPDNELEWQWECSHSEERVYTCGPDHPLEPGDTWETTLEFRIDRNVRGARGLLEAVHDSERPANDPKKSNDSAPIDVRATGGRLVEPTEPNPKPASATGDSEGKDDSMLLVTAVVLGTVLGGGALAFALRARAARRKAAPEPTSGPDET
;
A
#
# COMPACT_ATOMS: atom_id res chain seq x y z
N MET A 1 1.87 -11.33 -36.69
CA MET A 1 2.62 -10.78 -37.82
C MET A 1 1.67 -10.47 -38.93
N TYR A 2 1.22 -9.24 -39.04
CA TYR A 2 0.45 -8.80 -40.22
C TYR A 2 1.22 -7.64 -40.87
N ARG A 3 1.76 -7.88 -42.06
CA ARG A 3 2.40 -6.87 -42.91
C ARG A 3 1.35 -6.20 -43.74
N ILE A 4 1.09 -4.92 -43.50
CA ILE A 4 0.29 -4.08 -44.42
C ILE A 4 1.25 -3.50 -45.48
N ARG A 5 1.05 -3.88 -46.73
CA ARG A 5 1.71 -3.29 -47.90
C ARG A 5 1.08 -1.94 -48.20
N ARG A 6 1.88 -0.91 -48.34
CA ARG A 6 1.48 0.39 -48.92
C ARG A 6 1.60 0.33 -50.41
N PRO A 7 0.62 0.86 -51.17
CA PRO A 7 0.80 1.09 -52.60
C PRO A 7 1.51 2.42 -52.84
N GLY A 8 2.48 2.41 -53.74
CA GLY A 8 3.17 3.59 -54.20
C GLY A 8 2.27 4.44 -55.12
N ALA A 9 2.34 5.75 -54.95
CA ALA A 9 1.75 6.71 -55.85
C ALA A 9 2.86 7.52 -56.53
N ALA A 10 2.69 7.61 -57.86
CA ALA A 10 3.62 8.24 -58.78
C ALA A 10 3.69 9.75 -58.61
N LEU A 11 4.91 10.28 -58.81
CA LEU A 11 5.25 11.68 -58.81
C LEU A 11 4.88 12.30 -60.17
N ALA A 12 3.97 13.28 -60.20
CA ALA A 12 3.77 14.18 -61.33
C ALA A 12 4.30 15.56 -60.96
N VAL A 13 5.37 15.97 -61.63
CA VAL A 13 5.95 17.30 -61.55
C VAL A 13 5.16 18.24 -62.45
N LEU A 14 4.55 19.29 -61.90
CA LEU A 14 4.05 20.43 -62.63
C LEU A 14 4.68 21.70 -62.07
N LEU A 15 5.57 22.27 -62.85
CA LEU A 15 6.11 23.61 -62.69
C LEU A 15 5.06 24.68 -63.00
N GLY A 16 4.65 25.47 -62.04
CA GLY A 16 3.75 26.61 -62.21
C GLY A 16 4.20 27.79 -61.37
N ALA A 17 4.40 28.93 -61.98
CA ALA A 17 5.01 30.14 -61.49
C ALA A 17 4.22 30.86 -60.38
N GLY A 18 4.95 31.35 -59.42
CA GLY A 18 4.89 32.61 -58.66
C GLY A 18 3.54 33.19 -58.21
N ALA A 19 3.28 33.02 -56.89
CA ALA A 19 2.66 34.04 -56.06
C ALA A 19 3.20 33.87 -54.65
N LEU A 20 3.89 34.91 -54.15
CA LEU A 20 4.26 35.03 -52.76
C LEU A 20 3.00 35.21 -51.90
N LEU A 21 2.38 34.13 -51.52
CA LEU A 21 1.43 34.09 -50.43
C LEU A 21 2.25 33.76 -49.17
N ALA A 22 2.28 34.72 -48.21
CA ALA A 22 2.78 34.48 -46.85
C ALA A 22 2.18 33.16 -46.35
N PRO A 23 2.96 32.26 -45.72
CA PRO A 23 2.39 31.09 -45.14
C PRO A 23 1.42 31.54 -44.04
N ALA A 24 0.12 31.35 -44.28
CA ALA A 24 -0.82 31.29 -43.19
C ALA A 24 -0.27 30.21 -42.24
N GLY A 25 0.18 30.66 -41.07
CA GLY A 25 0.70 29.75 -40.04
C GLY A 25 -0.27 28.59 -39.95
N SER A 26 0.20 27.39 -40.24
CA SER A 26 -0.57 26.17 -40.05
C SER A 26 -1.02 26.22 -38.59
N ALA A 27 -2.31 26.49 -38.37
CA ALA A 27 -2.91 26.28 -37.06
C ALA A 27 -2.61 24.84 -36.72
N GLN A 28 -1.63 24.64 -35.87
CA GLN A 28 -1.29 23.32 -35.34
C GLN A 28 -2.57 22.83 -34.70
N ALA A 29 -3.14 21.74 -35.19
CA ALA A 29 -4.34 21.16 -34.61
C ALA A 29 -4.09 21.04 -33.08
N ALA A 30 -4.98 21.65 -32.31
CA ALA A 30 -4.88 21.58 -30.87
C ALA A 30 -4.96 20.12 -30.46
N GLY A 31 -3.94 19.60 -29.82
CA GLY A 31 -3.99 18.22 -29.31
C GLY A 31 -4.98 18.11 -28.14
N PRO A 32 -5.24 16.88 -27.65
CA PRO A 32 -6.19 16.62 -26.58
C PRO A 32 -5.87 17.44 -25.32
N ALA A 33 -6.90 17.87 -24.60
CA ALA A 33 -6.76 18.64 -23.36
C ALA A 33 -6.05 17.84 -22.26
N VAL A 34 -6.36 16.56 -22.19
CA VAL A 34 -6.00 15.68 -21.06
C VAL A 34 -5.70 14.28 -21.59
N GLU A 35 -4.72 13.65 -20.98
CA GLU A 35 -4.52 12.19 -21.00
C GLU A 35 -5.04 11.62 -19.69
N LEU A 36 -5.78 10.52 -19.76
CA LEU A 36 -6.34 9.86 -18.59
C LEU A 36 -6.41 8.36 -18.83
N ASP A 37 -5.96 7.59 -17.85
CA ASP A 37 -6.23 6.16 -17.79
C ASP A 37 -7.44 5.94 -16.86
N VAL A 38 -8.54 5.44 -17.42
CA VAL A 38 -9.77 5.12 -16.67
C VAL A 38 -10.07 3.64 -16.79
N PRO A 39 -10.63 3.01 -15.76
CA PRO A 39 -11.11 1.65 -15.87
C PRO A 39 -12.23 1.59 -16.93
N GLN A 40 -12.08 0.70 -17.90
CA GLN A 40 -13.12 0.48 -18.92
C GLN A 40 -14.39 -0.12 -18.29
N THR A 41 -14.24 -0.89 -17.22
CA THR A 41 -15.36 -1.51 -16.50
C THR A 41 -15.15 -1.41 -15.00
N ALA A 42 -16.20 -1.03 -14.28
CA ALA A 42 -16.26 -1.06 -12.81
C ALA A 42 -17.34 -2.05 -12.37
N TYR A 43 -16.96 -3.01 -11.53
CA TYR A 43 -17.92 -3.99 -10.97
C TYR A 43 -18.31 -3.60 -9.57
N LEU A 44 -19.59 -3.32 -9.36
CA LEU A 44 -20.14 -2.97 -8.06
C LEU A 44 -20.62 -4.20 -7.31
N PRO A 45 -20.29 -4.33 -6.02
CA PRO A 45 -20.91 -5.34 -5.19
C PRO A 45 -22.42 -5.07 -5.08
N LYS A 46 -23.23 -6.12 -5.08
CA LYS A 46 -24.65 -5.98 -4.74
C LYS A 46 -24.75 -5.36 -3.35
N ARG A 47 -25.65 -4.39 -3.19
CA ARG A 47 -25.81 -3.70 -1.91
C ARG A 47 -26.00 -4.67 -0.74
N GLY A 48 -25.23 -4.48 0.34
CA GLY A 48 -25.22 -5.34 1.53
C GLY A 48 -24.30 -6.55 1.46
N THR A 49 -23.57 -6.78 0.34
CA THR A 49 -22.59 -7.86 0.21
C THR A 49 -21.14 -7.40 0.43
N SER A 50 -20.92 -6.07 0.54
CA SER A 50 -19.61 -5.49 0.83
C SER A 50 -19.67 -4.58 2.05
N PRO A 51 -18.68 -4.62 2.94
CA PRO A 51 -18.61 -3.71 4.09
C PRO A 51 -18.42 -2.24 3.69
N THR A 52 -17.86 -1.96 2.51
CA THR A 52 -17.63 -0.60 1.99
C THR A 52 -18.80 -0.06 1.19
N GLY A 53 -19.73 -0.90 0.75
CA GLY A 53 -20.95 -0.51 0.04
C GLY A 53 -20.77 -0.05 -1.40
N GLY A 54 -19.57 0.26 -1.85
CA GLY A 54 -19.32 0.80 -3.20
C GLY A 54 -17.85 0.72 -3.62
N VAL A 55 -17.57 1.23 -4.80
CA VAL A 55 -16.25 1.26 -5.45
C VAL A 55 -15.82 2.70 -5.65
N ARG A 56 -14.54 2.99 -5.43
CA ARG A 56 -13.93 4.28 -5.70
C ARG A 56 -13.16 4.22 -7.01
N LEU A 57 -13.48 5.11 -7.95
CA LEU A 57 -12.72 5.32 -9.16
C LEU A 57 -11.79 6.52 -8.96
N TRP A 58 -10.50 6.28 -9.02
CA TRP A 58 -9.50 7.33 -8.99
C TRP A 58 -9.26 7.83 -10.41
N LEU A 59 -9.43 9.12 -10.62
CA LEU A 59 -9.11 9.78 -11.87
C LEU A 59 -7.79 10.53 -11.67
N ALA A 60 -6.78 10.22 -12.47
CA ALA A 60 -5.47 10.89 -12.42
C ALA A 60 -5.16 11.58 -13.75
N PRO A 61 -5.88 12.68 -14.08
CA PRO A 61 -5.70 13.36 -15.34
C PRO A 61 -4.31 14.01 -15.41
N GLN A 62 -3.68 13.88 -16.57
CA GLN A 62 -2.42 14.55 -16.91
C GLN A 62 -2.66 15.53 -18.07
N PRO A 63 -1.86 16.61 -18.19
CA PRO A 63 -1.90 17.45 -19.39
C PRO A 63 -1.72 16.61 -20.65
N GLY A 64 -2.42 16.96 -21.72
CA GLY A 64 -2.33 16.27 -23.00
C GLY A 64 -0.90 16.15 -23.53
N ALA A 65 -0.63 15.23 -24.45
CA ALA A 65 0.69 14.86 -24.93
C ALA A 65 1.55 16.10 -25.31
N GLY A 66 2.79 16.10 -24.83
CA GLY A 66 3.76 17.17 -25.12
C GLY A 66 3.57 18.45 -24.31
N ARG A 67 2.60 18.52 -23.40
CA ARG A 67 2.37 19.69 -22.52
C ARG A 67 2.92 19.43 -21.12
N ALA A 68 3.60 20.41 -20.54
CA ALA A 68 4.03 20.37 -19.14
C ALA A 68 2.87 20.74 -18.20
N THR A 69 2.00 21.66 -18.63
CA THR A 69 0.84 22.14 -17.89
C THR A 69 -0.36 22.34 -18.82
N GLN A 70 -1.56 22.25 -18.28
CA GLN A 70 -2.80 22.62 -18.94
C GLN A 70 -3.66 23.39 -17.94
N SER A 71 -3.92 24.68 -18.20
CA SER A 71 -4.75 25.53 -17.34
C SER A 71 -6.23 25.45 -17.67
N ASP A 72 -7.04 25.88 -16.70
CA ASP A 72 -8.51 26.02 -16.81
C ASP A 72 -9.20 24.74 -17.30
N VAL A 73 -8.73 23.61 -16.76
CA VAL A 73 -9.31 22.30 -17.08
C VAL A 73 -10.63 22.16 -16.34
N THR A 74 -11.66 21.78 -17.06
CA THR A 74 -12.97 21.41 -16.52
C THR A 74 -13.25 19.94 -16.81
N LEU A 75 -13.88 19.26 -15.84
CA LEU A 75 -14.35 17.88 -15.94
C LEU A 75 -15.86 17.89 -15.81
N ARG A 76 -16.56 17.36 -16.80
CA ARG A 76 -17.97 17.03 -16.72
C ARG A 76 -18.12 15.53 -16.49
N VAL A 77 -18.79 15.16 -15.38
CA VAL A 77 -19.15 13.77 -15.07
C VAL A 77 -20.63 13.59 -15.34
N ASP A 78 -20.96 12.74 -16.28
CA ASP A 78 -22.33 12.38 -16.66
C ASP A 78 -22.62 10.93 -16.25
N ALA A 79 -23.52 10.77 -15.29
CA ALA A 79 -23.96 9.48 -14.76
C ALA A 79 -25.44 9.19 -15.10
N SER A 80 -26.02 9.90 -16.04
CA SER A 80 -27.46 9.79 -16.39
C SER A 80 -27.86 8.38 -16.85
N ASP A 81 -26.91 7.61 -17.39
CA ASP A 81 -27.13 6.22 -17.81
C ASP A 81 -27.10 5.19 -16.67
N LEU A 82 -26.88 5.63 -15.43
CA LEU A 82 -26.85 4.75 -14.25
C LEU A 82 -28.21 4.62 -13.55
N ASP A 83 -29.30 5.13 -14.13
CA ASP A 83 -30.61 5.03 -13.50
C ASP A 83 -31.02 3.58 -13.20
N GLY A 84 -31.44 3.31 -11.98
CA GLY A 84 -31.77 1.96 -11.50
C GLY A 84 -30.58 1.00 -11.32
N VAL A 85 -29.36 1.44 -11.62
CA VAL A 85 -28.12 0.65 -11.51
C VAL A 85 -27.28 1.11 -10.30
N ALA A 86 -26.81 2.35 -10.34
CA ALA A 86 -25.90 2.90 -9.37
C ALA A 86 -26.13 4.39 -9.16
N ARG A 87 -25.54 4.92 -8.13
CA ARG A 87 -25.42 6.36 -7.89
C ARG A 87 -23.97 6.70 -7.63
N ILE A 88 -23.57 7.91 -7.99
CA ILE A 88 -22.21 8.39 -7.75
C ILE A 88 -22.20 9.48 -6.67
N ARG A 89 -21.04 9.63 -6.02
CA ARG A 89 -20.70 10.76 -5.18
C ARG A 89 -19.40 11.34 -5.65
N THR A 90 -19.34 12.65 -5.75
CA THR A 90 -18.11 13.40 -5.97
C THR A 90 -17.69 14.11 -4.70
N ARG A 91 -16.43 14.52 -4.59
CA ARG A 91 -15.88 15.26 -3.45
C ARG A 91 -14.96 16.37 -3.93
N ARG A 92 -14.58 17.28 -3.03
CA ARG A 92 -13.64 18.40 -3.20
C ARG A 92 -13.91 19.29 -4.42
N GLU A 93 -13.10 19.19 -5.49
CA GLU A 93 -13.14 20.06 -6.66
C GLU A 93 -14.49 20.00 -7.41
N CYS A 94 -15.19 18.89 -7.25
CA CYS A 94 -16.56 18.72 -7.77
C CYS A 94 -17.64 19.06 -6.74
N GLY A 95 -17.24 19.49 -5.53
CA GLY A 95 -18.15 19.68 -4.39
C GLY A 95 -18.60 18.36 -3.75
N ASP A 96 -18.99 18.41 -2.47
CA ASP A 96 -19.58 17.26 -1.77
C ASP A 96 -21.05 17.07 -2.21
N HIS A 97 -21.25 16.59 -3.42
CA HIS A 97 -22.58 16.30 -3.96
C HIS A 97 -22.86 14.80 -3.91
N ALA A 98 -23.92 14.43 -3.19
CA ALA A 98 -24.57 13.15 -3.43
C ALA A 98 -25.35 13.32 -4.74
N MET A 99 -24.83 12.77 -5.83
CA MET A 99 -25.51 12.78 -7.11
C MET A 99 -26.61 11.73 -7.10
N GLY A 100 -27.81 12.12 -7.44
CA GLY A 100 -28.88 11.20 -7.84
C GLY A 100 -28.46 10.42 -9.10
N ALA A 101 -29.24 9.41 -9.45
CA ALA A 101 -28.96 8.54 -10.59
C ALA A 101 -28.97 9.24 -11.97
N THR A 102 -29.34 10.51 -12.03
CA THR A 102 -29.54 11.24 -13.29
C THR A 102 -28.72 12.53 -13.39
N ASP A 103 -27.79 12.74 -12.47
CA ASP A 103 -27.14 14.03 -12.36
C ASP A 103 -25.87 14.13 -13.20
N VAL A 104 -25.69 15.30 -13.78
CA VAL A 104 -24.46 15.72 -14.45
C VAL A 104 -23.80 16.76 -13.58
N VAL A 105 -22.50 16.58 -13.28
CA VAL A 105 -21.70 17.51 -12.47
C VAL A 105 -20.57 18.07 -13.29
N ASP A 106 -20.38 19.38 -13.23
CA ASP A 106 -19.24 20.09 -13.80
C ASP A 106 -18.26 20.47 -12.70
N CYS A 107 -16.99 20.07 -12.83
CA CYS A 107 -15.92 20.27 -11.88
C CYS A 107 -14.85 21.19 -12.47
N ALA A 108 -14.44 22.22 -11.74
CA ALA A 108 -13.30 23.06 -12.12
C ALA A 108 -12.01 22.48 -11.52
N LEU A 109 -11.20 21.82 -12.35
CA LEU A 109 -9.95 21.21 -11.91
C LEU A 109 -8.78 22.21 -11.86
N GLY A 110 -8.93 23.38 -12.48
CA GLY A 110 -7.88 24.38 -12.53
C GLY A 110 -6.71 23.97 -13.42
N THR A 111 -5.48 24.09 -12.92
CA THR A 111 -4.27 23.79 -13.70
C THR A 111 -3.73 22.40 -13.38
N LEU A 112 -3.69 21.54 -14.39
CA LEU A 112 -3.00 20.25 -14.32
C LEU A 112 -1.51 20.45 -14.61
N THR A 113 -0.65 19.73 -13.89
CA THR A 113 0.80 19.74 -14.10
C THR A 113 1.28 18.30 -14.30
N ARG A 114 2.06 18.05 -15.35
CA ARG A 114 2.59 16.71 -15.65
C ARG A 114 3.50 16.20 -14.53
N GLY A 115 3.27 14.97 -14.12
CA GLY A 115 4.03 14.31 -13.06
C GLY A 115 3.68 14.77 -11.64
N LYS A 116 2.68 15.64 -11.48
CA LYS A 116 2.07 15.90 -10.17
C LYS A 116 0.80 15.07 -10.02
N ASP A 117 0.46 14.81 -8.77
CA ASP A 117 -0.79 14.17 -8.41
C ASP A 117 -1.95 15.14 -8.62
N ASN A 118 -2.45 15.18 -9.85
CA ASN A 118 -3.62 15.96 -10.23
C ASN A 118 -4.88 15.13 -9.92
N TYR A 119 -5.12 14.81 -8.65
CA TYR A 119 -6.31 14.04 -8.28
C TYR A 119 -7.51 14.96 -8.07
N PRO A 120 -8.46 15.04 -9.02
CA PRO A 120 -9.81 15.34 -8.62
C PRO A 120 -10.27 14.19 -7.73
N ASP A 121 -10.91 14.50 -6.63
CA ASP A 121 -11.32 13.47 -5.67
C ASP A 121 -12.13 12.38 -6.38
N ALA A 122 -11.88 11.16 -5.96
CA ALA A 122 -12.43 9.97 -6.57
C ALA A 122 -13.95 10.04 -6.74
N VAL A 123 -14.41 9.59 -7.88
CA VAL A 123 -15.83 9.28 -8.09
C VAL A 123 -16.14 8.01 -7.31
N TYR A 124 -16.95 8.13 -6.27
CA TYR A 124 -17.42 7.00 -5.48
C TYR A 124 -18.75 6.51 -6.04
N ILE A 125 -18.84 5.23 -6.38
CA ILE A 125 -19.98 4.60 -7.01
C ILE A 125 -20.55 3.55 -6.07
N GLU A 126 -21.85 3.57 -5.82
CA GLU A 126 -22.55 2.52 -5.07
C GLU A 126 -23.79 2.03 -5.79
N ALA A 127 -24.07 0.73 -5.68
CA ALA A 127 -25.28 0.15 -6.24
C ALA A 127 -26.54 0.72 -5.57
N VAL A 128 -27.59 1.04 -6.35
CA VAL A 128 -28.88 1.46 -5.79
C VAL A 128 -29.59 0.29 -5.11
N PRO A 129 -30.48 0.55 -4.11
CA PRO A 129 -31.30 -0.50 -3.54
C PRO A 129 -32.15 -1.20 -4.61
N GLY A 130 -32.08 -2.53 -4.65
CA GLY A 130 -32.85 -3.31 -5.61
C GLY A 130 -32.23 -3.43 -7.02
N ALA A 131 -31.03 -2.89 -7.26
CA ALA A 131 -30.31 -3.08 -8.51
C ALA A 131 -30.22 -4.58 -8.85
N ARG A 132 -30.53 -4.90 -10.12
CA ARG A 132 -30.55 -6.28 -10.57
C ARG A 132 -29.14 -6.79 -10.87
N LEU A 133 -28.90 -8.04 -10.58
CA LEU A 133 -27.65 -8.71 -10.95
C LEU A 133 -27.41 -8.57 -12.47
N GLY A 134 -26.24 -8.07 -12.86
CA GLY A 134 -25.85 -7.86 -14.25
C GLY A 134 -26.42 -6.60 -14.92
N SER A 135 -27.26 -5.80 -14.22
CA SER A 135 -27.61 -4.49 -14.76
C SER A 135 -26.38 -3.61 -14.86
N HIS A 136 -26.33 -2.76 -15.87
CA HIS A 136 -25.17 -1.90 -16.15
C HIS A 136 -25.61 -0.56 -16.72
N GLY A 137 -24.71 0.39 -16.73
CA GLY A 137 -24.81 1.71 -17.34
C GLY A 137 -23.42 2.33 -17.43
N THR A 138 -23.31 3.50 -18.01
CA THR A 138 -22.03 4.14 -18.33
C THR A 138 -21.87 5.45 -17.59
N ILE A 139 -20.68 5.69 -17.05
CA ILE A 139 -20.22 7.01 -16.62
C ILE A 139 -19.38 7.60 -17.75
N ARG A 140 -19.70 8.83 -18.16
CA ARG A 140 -18.96 9.57 -19.16
C ARG A 140 -18.21 10.73 -18.49
N TYR A 141 -16.91 10.81 -18.75
CA TYR A 141 -16.03 11.88 -18.29
C TYR A 141 -15.63 12.74 -19.48
N THR A 142 -16.04 13.99 -19.51
CA THR A 142 -15.66 14.93 -20.58
C THR A 142 -14.71 15.97 -19.99
N PHE A 143 -13.48 15.99 -20.49
CA PHE A 143 -12.49 17.01 -20.14
C PHE A 143 -12.42 18.06 -21.22
N SER A 144 -12.43 19.31 -20.84
CA SER A 144 -12.25 20.47 -21.71
C SER A 144 -11.31 21.50 -21.10
N ALA A 145 -10.60 22.21 -21.97
CA ALA A 145 -9.72 23.32 -21.61
C ALA A 145 -9.59 24.31 -22.77
N PRO A 146 -9.35 25.61 -22.52
CA PRO A 146 -9.15 26.60 -23.56
C PRO A 146 -8.01 26.21 -24.51
N GLY A 147 -8.25 26.32 -25.82
CA GLY A 147 -7.24 26.06 -26.84
C GLY A 147 -6.81 24.59 -26.98
N ALA A 148 -7.59 23.66 -26.49
CA ALA A 148 -7.39 22.22 -26.63
C ALA A 148 -8.66 21.52 -27.10
N GLU A 149 -8.50 20.36 -27.75
CA GLU A 149 -9.65 19.50 -28.05
C GLU A 149 -10.19 18.87 -26.77
N TYR A 150 -11.52 18.82 -26.65
CA TYR A 150 -12.12 18.06 -25.56
C TYR A 150 -11.89 16.56 -25.76
N VAL A 151 -11.83 15.82 -24.67
CA VAL A 151 -11.69 14.36 -24.69
C VAL A 151 -12.77 13.74 -23.82
N VAL A 152 -13.24 12.58 -24.26
CA VAL A 152 -14.27 11.80 -23.57
C VAL A 152 -13.70 10.45 -23.21
N PHE A 153 -13.89 10.07 -21.95
CA PHE A 153 -13.61 8.73 -21.44
C PHE A 153 -14.89 8.13 -20.87
N GLU A 154 -14.99 6.82 -20.87
CA GLU A 154 -16.16 6.11 -20.41
C GLU A 154 -15.78 4.94 -19.52
N THR A 155 -16.59 4.69 -18.49
CA THR A 155 -16.53 3.50 -17.64
C THR A 155 -17.88 2.80 -17.65
N ASP A 156 -17.92 1.53 -18.10
CA ASP A 156 -19.10 0.68 -17.97
C ASP A 156 -19.20 0.17 -16.53
N VAL A 157 -20.26 0.55 -15.85
CA VAL A 157 -20.55 0.19 -14.44
C VAL A 157 -21.53 -0.97 -14.41
N ARG A 158 -21.17 -2.08 -13.76
CA ARG A 158 -21.98 -3.31 -13.72
C ARG A 158 -22.24 -3.77 -12.29
N ILE A 159 -23.44 -4.24 -12.04
CA ILE A 159 -23.80 -4.86 -10.75
C ILE A 159 -23.34 -6.29 -10.73
N GLU A 160 -22.37 -6.59 -9.86
CA GLU A 160 -21.60 -7.83 -9.77
C GLU A 160 -20.84 -8.14 -11.05
N GLY A 161 -19.78 -8.88 -10.89
CA GLY A 161 -18.88 -9.28 -11.97
C GLY A 161 -18.15 -10.56 -11.62
N PRO A 162 -17.06 -10.83 -12.31
CA PRO A 162 -16.06 -11.77 -11.85
C PRO A 162 -15.47 -11.28 -10.52
N ASP A 163 -15.16 -12.22 -9.62
CA ASP A 163 -14.50 -11.96 -8.35
C ASP A 163 -13.33 -12.94 -8.21
N LEU A 164 -12.17 -12.51 -8.65
CA LEU A 164 -10.98 -13.36 -8.69
C LEU A 164 -10.28 -13.32 -7.34
N ARG A 165 -10.24 -14.46 -6.66
CA ARG A 165 -9.66 -14.63 -5.33
C ARG A 165 -8.44 -15.54 -5.38
N PRO A 166 -7.29 -15.11 -4.87
CA PRO A 166 -6.12 -15.97 -4.73
C PRO A 166 -6.32 -16.96 -3.57
N ARG A 167 -5.62 -18.09 -3.64
CA ARG A 167 -5.59 -19.07 -2.55
C ARG A 167 -4.85 -18.51 -1.34
N LYS A 168 -5.31 -18.87 -0.14
CA LYS A 168 -4.58 -18.68 1.11
C LYS A 168 -3.42 -19.65 1.14
N GLU A 169 -2.20 -19.13 1.18
CA GLU A 169 -0.99 -19.95 1.20
C GLU A 169 -0.55 -20.24 2.64
N LYS A 170 0.06 -21.40 2.84
CA LYS A 170 0.73 -21.71 4.10
C LYS A 170 2.15 -21.15 4.07
N PRO A 171 2.67 -20.69 5.22
CA PRO A 171 4.08 -20.35 5.31
C PRO A 171 4.98 -21.51 4.85
N ARG A 172 6.08 -21.18 4.19
CA ARG A 172 7.12 -22.15 3.83
C ARG A 172 8.23 -22.04 4.86
N GLU A 173 8.57 -23.18 5.42
CA GLU A 173 9.52 -23.29 6.52
C GLU A 173 10.80 -24.01 6.07
N GLY A 174 11.97 -23.54 6.53
CA GLY A 174 13.25 -24.22 6.40
C GLY A 174 13.86 -24.24 5.00
N ASP A 175 13.38 -23.40 4.08
CA ASP A 175 14.04 -23.25 2.78
C ASP A 175 15.51 -22.84 2.99
N ALA A 176 16.43 -23.47 2.25
CA ALA A 176 17.84 -23.11 2.35
C ALA A 176 18.12 -21.71 1.78
N PRO A 177 19.03 -20.92 2.39
CA PRO A 177 19.47 -19.66 1.82
C PRO A 177 19.97 -19.85 0.37
N GLY A 178 19.61 -18.95 -0.53
CA GLY A 178 19.96 -19.03 -1.95
C GLY A 178 19.19 -20.08 -2.77
N ALA A 179 18.27 -20.81 -2.14
CA ALA A 179 17.47 -21.81 -2.84
C ALA A 179 16.48 -21.19 -3.83
N SER A 180 16.06 -22.00 -4.79
CA SER A 180 14.94 -21.66 -5.67
C SER A 180 13.86 -22.74 -5.56
N PHE A 181 12.60 -22.32 -5.65
CA PHE A 181 11.47 -23.23 -5.67
C PHE A 181 10.43 -22.83 -6.71
N GLY A 182 9.58 -23.78 -7.08
CA GLY A 182 8.47 -23.53 -7.99
C GLY A 182 7.20 -23.16 -7.24
N PHE A 183 6.57 -22.04 -7.61
CA PHE A 183 5.32 -21.57 -7.09
C PHE A 183 4.19 -21.74 -8.12
N ARG A 184 3.06 -22.34 -7.69
CA ARG A 184 1.86 -22.53 -8.52
C ARG A 184 0.69 -21.79 -7.88
N PRO A 185 0.45 -20.53 -8.24
CA PRO A 185 -0.70 -19.78 -7.74
C PRO A 185 -2.01 -20.44 -8.18
N GLN A 186 -2.99 -20.43 -7.28
CA GLN A 186 -4.35 -20.82 -7.56
C GLN A 186 -5.29 -19.65 -7.42
N ILE A 187 -6.26 -19.56 -8.32
CA ILE A 187 -7.20 -18.44 -8.42
C ILE A 187 -8.59 -19.03 -8.59
N ARG A 188 -9.57 -18.52 -7.84
CA ARG A 188 -10.97 -18.87 -7.96
C ARG A 188 -11.78 -17.67 -8.43
N ASN A 189 -12.69 -17.87 -9.37
CA ASN A 189 -13.73 -16.90 -9.64
C ASN A 189 -14.92 -17.17 -8.68
N ALA A 190 -15.02 -16.36 -7.62
CA ALA A 190 -16.11 -16.41 -6.65
C ALA A 190 -17.31 -15.54 -7.08
N GLY A 191 -17.18 -14.79 -8.17
CA GLY A 191 -18.20 -13.91 -8.71
C GLY A 191 -19.31 -14.65 -9.44
N ALA A 192 -20.32 -13.89 -9.86
CA ALA A 192 -21.50 -14.41 -10.56
C ALA A 192 -21.31 -14.53 -12.08
N PHE A 193 -20.28 -13.89 -12.62
CA PHE A 193 -20.03 -13.83 -14.07
C PHE A 193 -18.64 -14.39 -14.40
N PRO A 194 -18.45 -14.94 -15.61
CA PRO A 194 -17.15 -15.42 -16.06
C PRO A 194 -16.16 -14.25 -16.27
N ALA A 195 -14.91 -14.46 -15.91
CA ALA A 195 -13.81 -13.58 -16.33
C ALA A 195 -13.36 -13.96 -17.75
N GLN A 196 -13.23 -12.99 -18.66
CA GLN A 196 -12.84 -13.19 -20.05
C GLN A 196 -11.33 -13.02 -20.26
N GLY A 197 -10.53 -13.57 -19.41
CA GLY A 197 -9.12 -13.35 -19.26
C GLY A 197 -8.81 -12.64 -17.96
N PHE A 198 -7.57 -12.73 -17.50
CA PHE A 198 -7.13 -12.11 -16.27
C PHE A 198 -5.62 -11.92 -16.26
N GLY A 199 -5.17 -10.95 -15.48
CA GLY A 199 -3.79 -10.78 -15.13
C GLY A 199 -3.48 -11.39 -13.76
N LEU A 200 -2.20 -11.65 -13.52
CA LEU A 200 -1.66 -12.11 -12.25
C LEU A 200 -0.37 -11.35 -11.96
N THR A 201 -0.43 -10.43 -11.02
CA THR A 201 0.77 -9.75 -10.51
C THR A 201 1.32 -10.52 -9.32
N ILE A 202 2.62 -10.79 -9.35
CA ILE A 202 3.38 -11.34 -8.22
C ILE A 202 4.45 -10.31 -7.88
N SER A 203 4.55 -9.93 -6.62
CA SER A 203 5.40 -8.81 -6.21
C SER A 203 6.11 -9.12 -4.89
N SER A 204 7.38 -8.75 -4.82
CA SER A 204 8.19 -8.89 -3.61
C SER A 204 9.23 -7.78 -3.52
N PRO A 205 9.47 -7.23 -2.34
CA PRO A 205 10.62 -6.36 -2.13
C PRO A 205 11.96 -7.10 -2.14
N ARG A 206 11.97 -8.44 -2.17
CA ARG A 206 13.18 -9.22 -1.90
C ARG A 206 13.43 -10.42 -2.78
N VAL A 207 12.40 -11.24 -3.07
CA VAL A 207 12.63 -12.43 -3.90
C VAL A 207 12.63 -12.06 -5.37
N ALA A 208 13.42 -12.77 -6.16
CA ALA A 208 13.48 -12.58 -7.61
C ALA A 208 12.65 -13.64 -8.33
N PHE A 209 12.10 -13.26 -9.49
CA PHE A 209 11.36 -14.16 -10.37
C PHE A 209 12.15 -14.38 -11.65
N ALA A 210 12.35 -15.65 -12.02
CA ALA A 210 13.03 -15.98 -13.28
C ALA A 210 12.16 -15.54 -14.47
N ARG A 211 12.79 -14.96 -15.50
CA ARG A 211 12.12 -14.51 -16.74
C ARG A 211 11.78 -15.69 -17.64
N GLN A 212 10.79 -16.50 -17.27
CA GLN A 212 10.53 -17.79 -17.89
C GLN A 212 9.51 -17.73 -19.02
N TYR A 213 8.40 -16.96 -18.86
CA TYR A 213 7.21 -17.11 -19.69
C TYR A 213 6.96 -15.89 -20.57
N SER A 214 6.59 -16.13 -21.85
CA SER A 214 6.43 -15.07 -22.86
C SER A 214 5.20 -14.17 -22.61
N ASN A 215 4.17 -14.68 -21.96
CA ASN A 215 2.99 -13.91 -21.56
C ASN A 215 3.15 -13.26 -20.17
N CYS A 216 4.36 -13.29 -19.59
CA CYS A 216 4.72 -12.58 -18.39
C CYS A 216 5.76 -11.50 -18.65
N ARG A 217 5.71 -10.42 -17.87
CA ARG A 217 6.72 -9.37 -17.83
C ARG A 217 7.38 -9.39 -16.46
N TYR A 218 8.69 -9.19 -16.42
CA TYR A 218 9.51 -9.31 -15.21
C TYR A 218 10.44 -8.12 -15.07
N GLY A 219 10.71 -7.73 -13.86
CA GLY A 219 11.73 -6.71 -13.61
C GLY A 219 11.63 -6.08 -12.24
N PRO A 220 12.56 -5.14 -11.95
CA PRO A 220 12.41 -4.27 -10.82
C PRO A 220 11.27 -3.30 -11.09
N GLY A 221 10.31 -3.23 -10.19
CA GLY A 221 9.42 -2.08 -10.05
C GLY A 221 10.12 -0.97 -9.28
N SER A 222 9.42 0.10 -8.93
CA SER A 222 9.98 1.22 -8.16
C SER A 222 10.50 0.82 -6.78
N THR A 223 9.86 -0.16 -6.13
CA THR A 223 10.17 -0.60 -4.76
C THR A 223 10.30 -2.11 -4.61
N SER A 224 10.05 -2.89 -5.66
CA SER A 224 9.98 -4.35 -5.58
C SER A 224 10.35 -5.00 -6.90
N THR A 225 10.69 -6.30 -6.87
CA THR A 225 10.70 -7.13 -8.08
C THR A 225 9.29 -7.64 -8.37
N SER A 226 8.91 -7.70 -9.64
CA SER A 226 7.59 -8.11 -10.04
C SER A 226 7.62 -9.10 -11.20
N ALA A 227 6.62 -9.98 -11.22
CA ALA A 227 6.23 -10.76 -12.39
C ALA A 227 4.74 -10.48 -12.65
N ASP A 228 4.45 -9.96 -13.83
CA ASP A 228 3.09 -9.63 -14.26
C ASP A 228 2.73 -10.49 -15.47
N CYS A 229 1.81 -11.43 -15.28
CA CYS A 229 1.44 -12.44 -16.27
C CYS A 229 0.02 -12.22 -16.76
N TRP A 230 -0.18 -12.44 -18.05
CA TRP A 230 -1.48 -12.29 -18.70
C TRP A 230 -2.00 -13.61 -19.24
N PHE A 231 -3.30 -13.90 -19.03
CA PHE A 231 -3.96 -15.12 -19.44
C PHE A 231 -5.26 -14.80 -20.19
N ASP A 232 -5.39 -15.29 -21.43
CA ASP A 232 -6.64 -15.18 -22.22
C ASP A 232 -7.69 -16.22 -21.80
N GLN A 233 -7.36 -17.04 -20.79
CA GLN A 233 -8.23 -18.11 -20.32
C GLN A 233 -9.50 -17.55 -19.67
N ARG A 234 -10.67 -18.02 -20.15
CA ARG A 234 -11.95 -17.78 -19.50
C ARG A 234 -12.05 -18.58 -18.20
N ILE A 235 -12.39 -17.90 -17.10
CA ILE A 235 -12.64 -18.50 -15.80
C ILE A 235 -14.12 -18.45 -15.46
N GLU A 236 -14.77 -19.62 -15.38
CA GLU A 236 -16.18 -19.74 -15.06
C GLU A 236 -16.49 -19.43 -13.60
N PRO A 237 -17.70 -18.93 -13.28
CA PRO A 237 -18.16 -18.74 -11.91
C PRO A 237 -18.03 -20.01 -11.07
N GLY A 238 -17.55 -19.86 -9.83
CA GLY A 238 -17.38 -20.96 -8.89
C GLY A 238 -16.21 -21.89 -9.16
N ARG A 239 -15.48 -21.75 -10.27
CA ARG A 239 -14.35 -22.62 -10.63
C ARG A 239 -13.04 -22.04 -10.14
N ALA A 240 -12.12 -22.94 -9.80
CA ALA A 240 -10.74 -22.62 -9.45
C ALA A 240 -9.79 -23.10 -10.55
N TYR A 241 -8.70 -22.40 -10.73
CA TYR A 241 -7.65 -22.67 -11.72
C TYR A 241 -6.28 -22.55 -11.05
N GLU A 242 -5.31 -23.33 -11.52
CA GLU A 242 -3.91 -23.20 -11.12
C GLU A 242 -3.02 -23.00 -12.33
N VAL A 243 -1.89 -22.38 -12.12
CA VAL A 243 -0.81 -22.28 -13.11
C VAL A 243 -0.23 -23.66 -13.34
N VAL A 244 -0.14 -24.10 -14.62
CA VAL A 244 0.32 -25.45 -14.98
C VAL A 244 1.79 -25.64 -14.65
N GLU A 245 2.64 -24.73 -15.17
CA GLU A 245 4.06 -24.76 -14.93
C GLU A 245 4.41 -23.83 -13.76
N PRO A 246 5.32 -24.25 -12.85
CA PRO A 246 5.65 -23.41 -11.70
C PRO A 246 6.43 -22.17 -12.10
N ILE A 247 6.11 -21.05 -11.47
CA ILE A 247 6.90 -19.83 -11.53
C ILE A 247 8.11 -20.02 -10.60
N SER A 248 9.32 -19.88 -11.12
CA SER A 248 10.53 -20.04 -10.31
C SER A 248 10.76 -18.79 -9.47
N VAL A 249 10.86 -19.00 -8.17
CA VAL A 249 11.11 -17.99 -7.14
C VAL A 249 12.49 -18.24 -6.56
N ALA A 250 13.38 -17.25 -6.63
CA ALA A 250 14.71 -17.31 -6.07
C ALA A 250 14.74 -16.58 -4.70
N VAL A 251 15.10 -17.32 -3.67
CA VAL A 251 15.24 -16.82 -2.31
C VAL A 251 16.65 -16.24 -2.14
N PRO A 252 16.82 -14.99 -1.70
CA PRO A 252 18.15 -14.45 -1.40
C PRO A 252 18.89 -15.27 -0.34
N ASP A 253 20.20 -15.38 -0.48
CA ASP A 253 21.07 -16.09 0.44
C ASP A 253 21.13 -15.46 1.84
N THR A 254 20.86 -14.17 1.94
CA THR A 254 20.79 -13.45 3.21
C THR A 254 19.40 -13.46 3.88
N MET A 255 18.36 -13.95 3.23
CA MET A 255 17.00 -13.88 3.77
C MET A 255 16.81 -14.79 4.99
N VAL A 256 16.46 -14.24 6.13
CA VAL A 256 15.95 -14.99 7.30
C VAL A 256 14.46 -15.21 7.17
N ASN A 257 13.73 -14.13 6.97
CA ASN A 257 12.29 -14.11 6.75
C ASN A 257 11.91 -13.14 5.64
N GLY A 258 10.75 -13.36 5.04
CA GLY A 258 10.26 -12.53 3.98
C GLY A 258 9.07 -13.15 3.28
N GLY A 259 8.90 -12.83 2.01
CA GLY A 259 7.81 -13.37 1.22
C GLY A 259 7.54 -12.57 -0.02
N PHE A 260 6.44 -12.92 -0.64
CA PHE A 260 5.88 -12.21 -1.78
C PHE A 260 4.36 -12.28 -1.73
N THR A 261 3.74 -11.35 -2.39
CA THR A 261 2.30 -11.33 -2.57
C THR A 261 1.95 -11.63 -4.02
N TYR A 262 0.74 -12.11 -4.26
CA TYR A 262 0.20 -12.24 -5.60
C TYR A 262 -1.27 -11.85 -5.63
N LYS A 263 -1.66 -11.20 -6.72
CA LYS A 263 -3.02 -10.69 -6.90
C LYS A 263 -3.49 -10.94 -8.33
N PRO A 264 -4.62 -11.63 -8.53
CA PRO A 264 -5.28 -11.67 -9.81
C PRO A 264 -6.03 -10.35 -10.06
N TYR A 265 -6.13 -9.94 -11.31
CA TYR A 265 -6.90 -8.77 -11.74
C TYR A 265 -7.59 -9.01 -13.08
N LEU A 266 -8.62 -8.24 -13.35
CA LEU A 266 -9.39 -8.33 -14.59
C LEU A 266 -8.86 -7.34 -15.64
N GLN A 267 -8.98 -7.70 -16.91
CA GLN A 267 -8.63 -6.80 -18.00
C GLN A 267 -9.53 -5.57 -18.00
N GLY A 268 -8.95 -4.40 -18.29
CA GLY A 268 -9.70 -3.14 -18.37
C GLY A 268 -10.06 -2.52 -17.02
N MET A 269 -9.63 -3.12 -15.90
CA MET A 269 -9.75 -2.52 -14.56
C MET A 269 -8.50 -1.68 -14.19
N THR A 270 -7.89 -1.03 -15.18
CA THR A 270 -6.83 -0.04 -14.94
C THR A 270 -7.44 1.17 -14.24
N GLY A 271 -6.81 1.67 -13.19
CA GLY A 271 -7.24 2.90 -12.51
C GLY A 271 -7.95 2.73 -11.14
N ASN A 272 -8.30 1.53 -10.71
CA ASN A 272 -8.76 1.30 -9.34
C ASN A 272 -7.56 1.12 -8.39
N ALA A 273 -7.00 2.23 -7.93
CA ALA A 273 -5.78 2.21 -7.12
C ALA A 273 -5.90 1.43 -5.80
N GLU A 274 -7.08 1.34 -5.19
CA GLU A 274 -7.30 0.54 -3.98
C GLU A 274 -7.52 -0.95 -4.27
N GLU A 275 -8.05 -1.30 -5.45
CA GLU A 275 -8.36 -2.69 -5.83
C GLU A 275 -7.31 -3.32 -6.75
N ASN A 276 -6.53 -2.50 -7.46
CA ASN A 276 -5.53 -2.92 -8.44
C ASN A 276 -4.13 -2.35 -8.13
N LEU A 277 -3.71 -2.37 -6.88
CA LEU A 277 -2.35 -2.00 -6.49
C LEU A 277 -1.33 -2.84 -7.27
N GLY A 278 -0.80 -2.27 -8.34
CA GLY A 278 0.35 -2.80 -9.06
C GLY A 278 0.10 -3.41 -10.43
N ALA A 279 -1.12 -3.39 -10.95
CA ALA A 279 -1.45 -4.07 -12.21
C ALA A 279 -1.69 -3.15 -13.40
N THR A 280 -0.95 -2.09 -13.54
CA THR A 280 -0.82 -1.45 -14.84
C THR A 280 0.29 -2.18 -15.59
N GLY A 281 -0.03 -3.04 -16.54
CA GLY A 281 0.95 -3.70 -17.43
C GLY A 281 1.82 -2.73 -18.25
N THR A 282 1.96 -1.51 -17.77
CA THR A 282 2.67 -0.38 -18.36
C THR A 282 3.90 0.06 -17.56
N ASP A 283 4.27 -0.65 -16.45
CA ASP A 283 5.54 -0.30 -15.80
C ASP A 283 6.68 -0.45 -16.83
N PRO A 284 7.32 0.66 -17.24
CA PRO A 284 8.34 0.66 -18.28
C PRO A 284 9.59 -0.14 -17.89
N GLY A 285 9.73 -0.49 -16.61
CA GLY A 285 10.80 -1.32 -16.08
C GLY A 285 10.65 -2.80 -16.40
N LEU A 286 9.43 -3.29 -16.60
CA LEU A 286 9.17 -4.69 -16.82
C LEU A 286 9.56 -5.15 -18.23
N ARG A 287 10.22 -6.30 -18.35
CA ARG A 287 10.65 -6.92 -19.61
C ARG A 287 9.95 -8.25 -19.85
N PRO A 288 9.55 -8.58 -21.07
CA PRO A 288 8.90 -9.85 -21.39
C PRO A 288 9.83 -11.02 -21.10
N GLY A 289 9.28 -12.14 -20.69
CA GLY A 289 9.96 -13.42 -20.64
C GLY A 289 10.23 -13.98 -22.03
N THR A 290 11.06 -15.02 -22.11
CA THR A 290 11.55 -15.58 -23.38
C THR A 290 11.15 -17.05 -23.59
N GLY A 291 10.53 -17.69 -22.59
CA GLY A 291 10.11 -19.08 -22.66
C GLY A 291 8.74 -19.30 -23.30
N PRO A 292 8.14 -20.48 -23.11
CA PRO A 292 6.80 -20.77 -23.58
C PRO A 292 5.76 -19.91 -22.87
N GLU A 293 4.54 -19.91 -23.38
CA GLU A 293 3.40 -19.30 -22.71
C GLU A 293 3.04 -20.06 -21.43
N LEU A 294 2.89 -19.34 -20.33
CA LEU A 294 2.37 -19.87 -19.07
C LEU A 294 0.87 -20.12 -19.21
N LYS A 295 0.43 -21.32 -18.84
CA LYS A 295 -0.98 -21.71 -18.95
C LYS A 295 -1.60 -21.99 -17.60
N VAL A 296 -2.92 -21.97 -17.55
CA VAL A 296 -3.70 -22.37 -16.38
C VAL A 296 -4.60 -23.55 -16.71
N ARG A 297 -4.92 -24.36 -15.68
CA ARG A 297 -5.85 -25.49 -15.76
C ARG A 297 -6.86 -25.45 -14.63
N PRO A 298 -8.06 -25.99 -14.80
CA PRO A 298 -9.03 -26.12 -13.72
C PRO A 298 -8.52 -27.09 -12.63
N VAL A 299 -8.87 -26.77 -11.37
CA VAL A 299 -8.58 -27.60 -10.19
C VAL A 299 -9.79 -27.64 -9.26
N ASP A 300 -9.90 -28.74 -8.48
CA ASP A 300 -10.95 -28.90 -7.48
C ASP A 300 -10.41 -28.53 -6.10
N THR A 301 -10.31 -27.21 -5.85
CA THR A 301 -9.91 -26.68 -4.55
C THR A 301 -11.13 -26.10 -3.85
N PRO A 302 -11.36 -26.45 -2.55
CA PRO A 302 -12.49 -25.96 -1.78
C PRO A 302 -12.56 -24.43 -1.72
N ALA A 303 -13.76 -23.87 -1.63
CA ALA A 303 -13.96 -22.42 -1.69
C ALA A 303 -13.36 -21.66 -0.50
N ASP A 304 -13.33 -22.26 0.68
CA ASP A 304 -12.78 -21.72 1.92
C ASP A 304 -11.24 -21.63 1.92
N ALA A 305 -10.60 -22.35 0.98
CA ALA A 305 -9.16 -22.24 0.75
C ALA A 305 -8.73 -20.91 0.10
N PHE A 306 -9.68 -20.11 -0.38
CA PHE A 306 -9.40 -18.84 -1.05
C PHE A 306 -9.62 -17.66 -0.11
N THR A 307 -8.99 -16.52 -0.42
CA THR A 307 -9.15 -15.28 0.34
C THR A 307 -10.57 -14.73 0.21
N ASP A 308 -10.88 -13.74 1.02
CA ASP A 308 -12.09 -12.96 0.83
C ASP A 308 -11.96 -12.04 -0.41
N ARG A 309 -13.05 -11.38 -0.76
CA ARG A 309 -13.08 -10.42 -1.86
C ARG A 309 -11.99 -9.37 -1.66
N PHE A 310 -11.24 -9.07 -2.74
CA PHE A 310 -10.08 -8.16 -2.76
C PHE A 310 -8.87 -8.62 -1.92
N GLY A 311 -8.88 -9.85 -1.40
CA GLY A 311 -7.75 -10.39 -0.65
C GLY A 311 -6.50 -10.57 -1.51
N LEU A 312 -5.35 -10.44 -0.87
CA LEU A 312 -4.05 -10.78 -1.45
C LEU A 312 -3.71 -12.24 -1.13
N GLY A 313 -3.12 -12.94 -2.07
CA GLY A 313 -2.38 -14.15 -1.78
C GLY A 313 -1.01 -13.76 -1.23
N GLU A 314 -0.67 -14.27 -0.06
CA GLU A 314 0.62 -14.04 0.57
C GLU A 314 1.35 -15.35 0.75
N VAL A 315 2.61 -15.41 0.31
CA VAL A 315 3.52 -16.53 0.55
C VAL A 315 4.60 -16.05 1.50
N ARG A 316 4.54 -16.50 2.74
CA ARG A 316 5.56 -16.22 3.75
C ARG A 316 6.67 -17.24 3.64
N LEU A 317 7.90 -16.77 3.75
CA LEU A 317 9.13 -17.57 3.67
C LEU A 317 9.90 -17.43 4.97
N HIS A 318 10.14 -18.54 5.65
CA HIS A 318 11.04 -18.64 6.77
C HIS A 318 12.17 -19.59 6.37
N THR A 319 13.35 -19.05 6.17
CA THR A 319 14.49 -19.84 5.73
C THR A 319 15.25 -20.45 6.91
N SER A 320 16.20 -21.31 6.63
CA SER A 320 17.14 -21.81 7.64
C SER A 320 18.28 -20.82 7.96
N GLN A 321 18.28 -19.63 7.36
CA GLN A 321 19.25 -18.58 7.67
C GLN A 321 19.04 -18.04 9.08
N THR A 322 20.13 -17.59 9.73
CA THR A 322 20.13 -17.05 11.09
C THR A 322 20.44 -15.56 11.09
N ALA A 323 19.86 -14.84 12.04
CA ALA A 323 20.31 -13.52 12.46
C ALA A 323 20.96 -13.62 13.86
N ASP A 324 21.71 -12.63 14.29
CA ASP A 324 22.24 -12.48 15.67
C ASP A 324 21.97 -11.02 16.07
N LEU A 325 20.87 -10.82 16.81
CA LEU A 325 20.46 -9.50 17.26
C LEU A 325 21.22 -9.15 18.56
N GLN A 326 21.90 -8.04 18.55
CA GLN A 326 22.65 -7.54 19.70
C GLN A 326 22.11 -6.17 20.11
N VAL A 327 21.89 -5.98 21.39
CA VAL A 327 21.45 -4.69 21.92
C VAL A 327 22.48 -4.05 22.83
N ARG A 328 22.52 -2.73 22.81
CA ARG A 328 23.35 -1.92 23.70
C ARG A 328 22.58 -0.68 24.13
N ALA A 329 22.69 -0.33 25.43
CA ALA A 329 22.17 0.89 26.00
C ALA A 329 23.32 1.71 26.61
N ASP A 330 23.32 3.01 26.38
CA ASP A 330 24.16 3.93 27.14
C ASP A 330 23.50 4.21 28.50
N ALA A 331 24.33 4.52 29.53
CA ALA A 331 23.82 4.84 30.85
C ALA A 331 23.13 6.22 30.85
N ILE A 332 22.03 6.33 31.60
CA ILE A 332 21.33 7.61 31.80
C ILE A 332 21.96 8.33 32.97
N GLU A 333 22.63 9.45 32.74
CA GLU A 333 23.38 10.20 33.75
C GLU A 333 22.82 11.61 33.91
N GLY A 334 22.55 12.04 35.13
CA GLY A 334 22.11 13.40 35.38
C GLY A 334 21.68 13.70 36.80
N THR A 335 21.11 14.86 37.04
CA THR A 335 20.66 15.31 38.34
C THR A 335 19.13 15.27 38.43
N THR A 336 18.57 14.89 39.56
CA THR A 336 17.12 14.92 39.79
C THR A 336 16.53 16.28 39.41
N GLY A 337 15.49 16.28 38.60
CA GLY A 337 14.81 17.47 38.04
C GLY A 337 15.33 17.94 36.69
N THR A 338 16.39 17.35 36.15
CA THR A 338 16.91 17.66 34.79
C THR A 338 16.57 16.56 33.79
N THR A 339 16.79 16.85 32.52
CA THR A 339 16.71 15.87 31.44
C THR A 339 18.09 15.35 31.04
N ALA A 340 18.13 14.13 30.51
CA ALA A 340 19.33 13.48 30.00
C ALA A 340 18.95 12.61 28.78
N GLU A 341 19.84 12.57 27.81
CA GLU A 341 19.68 11.70 26.63
C GLU A 341 20.37 10.35 26.86
N SER A 342 19.82 9.31 26.25
CA SER A 342 20.45 7.99 26.16
C SER A 342 20.20 7.38 24.81
N THR A 343 21.26 6.77 24.25
CA THR A 343 21.21 6.10 22.94
C THR A 343 21.08 4.60 23.13
N PHE A 344 20.19 4.01 22.35
CA PHE A 344 19.92 2.59 22.31
C PHE A 344 20.26 2.05 20.92
N GLN A 345 20.98 0.95 20.87
CA GLN A 345 21.45 0.34 19.62
C GLN A 345 20.87 -1.06 19.46
N LEU A 346 20.46 -1.37 18.21
CA LEU A 346 20.11 -2.71 17.75
C LEU A 346 21.01 -3.06 16.56
N ARG A 347 21.83 -4.10 16.72
CA ARG A 347 22.74 -4.56 15.67
C ARG A 347 22.35 -5.95 15.22
N ASN A 348 22.40 -6.18 13.90
CA ASN A 348 22.37 -7.53 13.33
C ASN A 348 23.82 -8.02 13.09
N ALA A 349 24.36 -8.83 13.98
CA ALA A 349 25.68 -9.42 13.84
C ALA A 349 25.68 -10.78 13.10
N GLY A 350 24.50 -11.27 12.75
CA GLY A 350 24.34 -12.53 12.02
C GLY A 350 24.51 -12.38 10.50
N PRO A 351 24.58 -13.50 9.79
CA PRO A 351 24.74 -13.53 8.33
C PRO A 351 23.43 -13.25 7.58
N GLY A 352 22.30 -13.28 8.25
CA GLY A 352 20.99 -13.14 7.63
C GLY A 352 20.41 -11.73 7.80
N ARG A 353 19.74 -11.25 6.74
CA ARG A 353 18.95 -10.02 6.73
C ARG A 353 17.62 -10.27 7.43
N ILE A 354 17.24 -9.40 8.33
CA ILE A 354 16.00 -9.52 9.11
C ILE A 354 15.14 -8.26 9.03
N SER A 355 13.82 -8.42 9.05
CA SER A 355 12.86 -7.32 9.10
C SER A 355 11.83 -7.55 10.21
N GLY A 356 11.12 -6.49 10.59
CA GLY A 356 10.15 -6.54 11.67
C GLY A 356 10.84 -6.75 13.03
N THR A 357 12.01 -6.14 13.21
CA THR A 357 12.77 -6.12 14.47
C THR A 357 12.72 -4.75 15.09
N GLY A 358 12.94 -4.69 16.39
CA GLY A 358 13.00 -3.44 17.14
C GLY A 358 13.58 -3.62 18.53
N LEU A 359 13.46 -2.57 19.31
CA LEU A 359 13.86 -2.51 20.71
C LEU A 359 12.63 -2.35 21.59
N ARG A 360 12.52 -3.18 22.60
CA ARG A 360 11.62 -2.96 23.74
C ARG A 360 12.41 -2.33 24.86
N ILE A 361 12.01 -1.13 25.26
CA ILE A 361 12.69 -0.31 26.26
C ILE A 361 11.80 -0.24 27.50
N THR A 362 12.17 -0.93 28.57
CA THR A 362 11.53 -0.78 29.86
C THR A 362 12.26 0.32 30.65
N VAL A 363 11.59 1.45 30.81
CA VAL A 363 12.16 2.64 31.45
C VAL A 363 12.49 2.38 32.92
N PRO A 364 13.69 2.76 33.41
CA PRO A 364 14.05 2.64 34.81
C PRO A 364 13.07 3.36 35.74
N GLU A 365 12.86 2.85 36.98
CA GLU A 365 12.05 3.52 37.96
C GLU A 365 12.64 4.89 38.34
N GLY A 366 11.80 5.90 38.47
CA GLY A 366 12.18 7.28 38.78
C GLY A 366 12.51 8.14 37.58
N LEU A 367 12.35 7.60 36.36
CA LEU A 367 12.50 8.33 35.10
C LEU A 367 11.19 8.35 34.32
N SER A 368 11.03 9.38 33.48
CA SER A 368 9.98 9.48 32.49
C SER A 368 10.57 9.87 31.14
N VAL A 369 10.03 9.34 30.06
CA VAL A 369 10.43 9.73 28.69
C VAL A 369 9.82 11.07 28.34
N VAL A 370 10.61 11.97 27.80
CA VAL A 370 10.16 13.23 27.23
C VAL A 370 9.75 12.97 25.78
N ALA A 371 8.45 12.97 25.53
CA ALA A 371 7.97 12.76 24.16
C ALA A 371 8.38 13.93 23.26
N PRO A 372 8.92 13.69 22.07
CA PRO A 372 9.26 14.74 21.15
C PRO A 372 8.01 15.53 20.73
N THR A 373 8.17 16.84 20.59
CA THR A 373 7.06 17.70 20.15
C THR A 373 6.87 17.57 18.65
N PRO A 374 5.66 17.25 18.16
CA PRO A 374 5.38 17.29 16.72
C PRO A 374 5.73 18.65 16.11
N PRO A 375 6.21 18.71 14.87
CA PRO A 375 6.46 19.96 14.19
C PRO A 375 5.16 20.76 14.08
N PRO A 376 5.25 22.11 14.10
CA PRO A 376 4.06 22.98 14.11
C PRO A 376 3.30 23.00 12.77
N ASP A 377 3.84 22.42 11.72
CA ASP A 377 3.22 22.36 10.40
C ASP A 377 2.30 21.15 10.28
N PRO A 378 0.96 21.34 10.28
CA PRO A 378 0.02 20.25 10.16
C PRO A 378 0.07 19.54 8.79
N ASP A 379 0.60 20.21 7.75
CA ASP A 379 0.77 19.58 6.43
C ASP A 379 1.98 18.64 6.41
N ASN A 380 2.86 18.73 7.40
CA ASN A 380 4.05 17.89 7.57
C ASN A 380 3.86 16.79 8.64
N GLU A 381 2.67 16.70 9.26
CA GLU A 381 2.35 15.61 10.22
C GLU A 381 2.46 14.21 9.60
N LEU A 382 2.35 14.10 8.28
CA LEU A 382 2.47 12.82 7.55
C LEU A 382 3.93 12.35 7.41
N GLU A 383 4.89 13.26 7.48
CA GLU A 383 6.33 12.94 7.42
C GLU A 383 6.93 12.75 8.81
N TRP A 384 6.25 13.27 9.86
CA TRP A 384 6.74 13.15 11.21
C TRP A 384 6.15 11.90 11.87
N GLN A 385 6.95 10.87 11.98
CA GLN A 385 6.63 9.66 12.74
C GLN A 385 7.68 9.48 13.82
N TRP A 386 7.23 9.48 15.08
CA TRP A 386 8.09 9.02 16.15
C TRP A 386 8.29 7.51 15.99
N GLU A 387 9.54 7.10 15.88
CA GLU A 387 9.93 5.69 15.67
C GLU A 387 9.58 4.79 16.87
N CYS A 388 9.09 5.38 17.97
CA CYS A 388 8.73 4.69 19.18
C CYS A 388 7.24 4.77 19.48
N SER A 389 6.65 3.65 19.83
CA SER A 389 5.28 3.56 20.35
C SER A 389 5.30 3.24 21.85
N HIS A 390 4.41 3.88 22.61
CA HIS A 390 4.19 3.58 24.00
C HIS A 390 3.15 2.47 24.12
N SER A 391 3.54 1.31 24.63
CA SER A 391 2.68 0.12 24.68
C SER A 391 2.09 -0.13 26.07
N GLU A 392 2.84 0.14 27.12
CA GLU A 392 2.45 -0.08 28.51
C GLU A 392 3.08 1.03 29.39
N GLU A 393 2.62 1.17 30.65
CA GLU A 393 3.27 2.08 31.57
C GLU A 393 4.76 1.76 31.65
N ARG A 394 5.62 2.71 31.28
CA ARG A 394 7.08 2.59 31.24
C ARG A 394 7.67 1.68 30.16
N VAL A 395 6.89 1.20 29.18
CA VAL A 395 7.39 0.34 28.08
C VAL A 395 7.21 1.04 26.75
N TYR A 396 8.31 1.18 26.02
CA TYR A 396 8.35 1.73 24.67
C TYR A 396 8.86 0.68 23.70
N THR A 397 8.28 0.64 22.52
CA THR A 397 8.76 -0.19 21.43
C THR A 397 9.19 0.72 20.29
N CYS A 398 10.46 0.64 19.90
CA CYS A 398 11.07 1.44 18.85
C CYS A 398 11.65 0.50 17.79
N GLY A 399 11.64 0.90 16.52
CA GLY A 399 12.25 0.05 15.50
C GLY A 399 12.50 0.78 14.19
N PRO A 400 13.44 0.26 13.38
CA PRO A 400 13.70 0.78 12.06
C PRO A 400 12.50 0.55 11.13
N ASP A 401 12.28 1.47 10.22
CA ASP A 401 11.32 1.37 9.10
C ASP A 401 11.83 0.47 7.96
N HIS A 402 13.07 0.05 8.04
CA HIS A 402 13.77 -0.77 7.05
C HIS A 402 14.36 -2.04 7.68
N PRO A 403 14.62 -3.08 6.88
CA PRO A 403 15.29 -4.29 7.35
C PRO A 403 16.74 -4.03 7.75
N LEU A 404 17.23 -4.77 8.75
CA LEU A 404 18.64 -4.77 9.11
C LEU A 404 19.41 -5.81 8.26
N GLU A 405 20.34 -5.33 7.44
CA GLU A 405 21.28 -6.16 6.71
C GLU A 405 22.33 -6.79 7.67
N PRO A 406 23.06 -7.82 7.25
CA PRO A 406 24.19 -8.35 8.00
C PRO A 406 25.21 -7.26 8.35
N GLY A 407 25.45 -7.06 9.63
CA GLY A 407 26.39 -6.05 10.15
C GLY A 407 25.80 -4.68 10.45
N ASP A 408 24.58 -4.40 10.01
CA ASP A 408 23.91 -3.12 10.25
C ASP A 408 23.65 -2.88 11.73
N THR A 409 23.72 -1.61 12.10
CA THR A 409 23.33 -1.09 13.42
C THR A 409 22.32 0.01 13.22
N TRP A 410 21.20 -0.10 13.91
CA TRP A 410 20.20 0.95 14.03
C TRP A 410 20.25 1.54 15.43
N GLU A 411 20.06 2.85 15.53
CA GLU A 411 20.16 3.59 16.77
C GLU A 411 18.95 4.50 16.94
N THR A 412 18.50 4.62 18.19
CA THR A 412 17.50 5.64 18.57
C THR A 412 17.94 6.31 19.86
N THR A 413 17.66 7.61 19.99
CA THR A 413 17.98 8.39 21.18
C THR A 413 16.69 8.87 21.81
N LEU A 414 16.53 8.61 23.11
CA LEU A 414 15.41 9.10 23.89
C LEU A 414 15.90 10.10 24.93
N GLU A 415 15.12 11.15 25.15
CA GLU A 415 15.31 12.10 26.25
C GLU A 415 14.50 11.64 27.47
N PHE A 416 15.15 11.58 28.62
CA PHE A 416 14.56 11.18 29.88
C PHE A 416 14.59 12.33 30.87
N ARG A 417 13.49 12.56 31.58
CA ARG A 417 13.48 13.40 32.75
C ARG A 417 13.77 12.52 33.98
N ILE A 418 14.72 12.95 34.84
CA ILE A 418 15.05 12.28 36.07
C ILE A 418 14.13 12.83 37.15
N ASP A 419 13.04 12.14 37.44
CA ASP A 419 12.01 12.59 38.39
C ASP A 419 12.41 12.31 39.83
N ARG A 420 13.09 11.18 40.07
CA ARG A 420 13.53 10.74 41.41
C ARG A 420 14.88 10.02 41.34
N ASN A 421 15.69 10.18 42.41
CA ASN A 421 16.91 9.39 42.57
C ASN A 421 16.57 8.08 43.29
N VAL A 422 16.41 7.00 42.53
CA VAL A 422 16.03 5.67 43.04
C VAL A 422 17.27 4.79 43.17
N ARG A 423 17.48 4.19 44.35
CA ARG A 423 18.65 3.36 44.63
C ARG A 423 18.72 2.13 43.70
N GLY A 424 19.77 2.06 42.87
CA GLY A 424 20.03 0.92 42.02
C GLY A 424 18.96 0.68 40.97
N ALA A 425 18.19 1.72 40.61
CA ALA A 425 17.21 1.62 39.52
C ALA A 425 17.89 1.20 38.22
N ARG A 426 17.29 0.24 37.55
CA ARG A 426 17.69 -0.23 36.23
C ARG A 426 16.46 -0.42 35.36
N GLY A 427 16.61 -0.10 34.07
CA GLY A 427 15.69 -0.51 33.04
C GLY A 427 16.18 -1.77 32.32
N LEU A 428 15.45 -2.15 31.30
CA LEU A 428 15.79 -3.28 30.45
C LEU A 428 15.62 -2.88 29.00
N LEU A 429 16.61 -3.20 28.19
CA LEU A 429 16.58 -3.13 26.74
C LEU A 429 16.53 -4.55 26.19
N GLU A 430 15.58 -4.83 25.31
CA GLU A 430 15.41 -6.15 24.68
C GLU A 430 15.24 -6.00 23.18
N ALA A 431 15.90 -6.87 22.41
CA ALA A 431 15.57 -7.04 20.99
C ALA A 431 14.21 -7.74 20.87
N VAL A 432 13.33 -7.19 20.07
CA VAL A 432 12.04 -7.78 19.75
C VAL A 432 11.93 -8.02 18.25
N HIS A 433 11.15 -9.01 17.88
CA HIS A 433 10.83 -9.30 16.49
C HIS A 433 9.35 -9.69 16.38
N ASP A 434 8.79 -9.51 15.20
CA ASP A 434 7.46 -9.96 14.87
C ASP A 434 7.34 -11.48 15.09
N SER A 435 6.35 -11.92 15.85
CA SER A 435 6.12 -13.33 16.17
C SER A 435 5.85 -14.18 14.92
N GLU A 436 5.29 -13.57 13.88
CA GLU A 436 5.07 -14.22 12.58
C GLU A 436 6.35 -14.29 11.72
N ARG A 437 7.45 -13.65 12.17
CA ARG A 437 8.74 -13.56 11.46
C ARG A 437 9.89 -13.80 12.41
N PRO A 438 10.08 -15.05 12.87
CA PRO A 438 11.13 -15.37 13.83
C PRO A 438 12.52 -15.01 13.30
N ALA A 439 13.36 -14.53 14.19
CA ALA A 439 14.70 -14.10 13.86
C ALA A 439 15.67 -15.26 13.60
N ASN A 440 15.34 -16.50 14.02
CA ASN A 440 16.27 -17.62 14.05
C ASN A 440 17.60 -17.24 14.75
N ASP A 441 17.52 -16.47 15.82
CA ASP A 441 18.69 -16.03 16.54
C ASP A 441 19.19 -17.13 17.47
N PRO A 442 20.41 -17.67 17.23
CA PRO A 442 20.96 -18.74 18.05
C PRO A 442 21.58 -18.25 19.36
N LYS A 443 21.76 -16.92 19.53
CA LYS A 443 22.52 -16.36 20.67
C LYS A 443 21.69 -15.38 21.51
N LYS A 444 20.69 -15.91 22.16
CA LYS A 444 19.73 -15.13 22.97
C LYS A 444 20.32 -14.32 24.13
N SER A 445 21.57 -14.59 24.52
CA SER A 445 22.22 -13.92 25.66
C SER A 445 22.61 -12.45 25.40
N ASN A 446 22.63 -12.00 24.16
CA ASN A 446 22.93 -10.62 23.74
C ASN A 446 21.70 -9.86 23.22
N ASP A 447 20.53 -10.50 23.24
CA ASP A 447 19.24 -9.88 22.88
C ASP A 447 18.72 -8.94 23.97
N SER A 448 19.40 -8.87 25.13
CA SER A 448 18.99 -7.98 26.21
C SER A 448 20.17 -7.35 26.91
N ALA A 449 19.98 -6.12 27.39
CA ALA A 449 20.97 -5.36 28.17
C ALA A 449 20.27 -4.53 29.24
N PRO A 450 20.91 -4.35 30.43
CA PRO A 450 20.40 -3.42 31.42
C PRO A 450 20.56 -1.97 30.94
N ILE A 451 19.62 -1.12 31.35
CA ILE A 451 19.73 0.33 31.21
C ILE A 451 20.14 0.86 32.58
N ASP A 452 21.40 1.20 32.74
CA ASP A 452 21.93 1.72 34.02
C ASP A 452 21.58 3.20 34.21
N VAL A 453 21.26 3.58 35.44
CA VAL A 453 20.96 4.96 35.85
C VAL A 453 21.99 5.45 36.85
N ARG A 454 22.54 6.62 36.58
CA ARG A 454 23.47 7.33 37.48
C ARG A 454 22.89 8.70 37.84
N ALA A 455 21.77 8.66 38.59
CA ALA A 455 21.12 9.87 39.07
C ALA A 455 21.86 10.45 40.28
N THR A 456 22.03 11.77 40.29
CA THR A 456 22.60 12.52 41.43
C THR A 456 21.60 13.55 41.94
N GLY A 457 21.85 14.10 43.14
CA GLY A 457 20.95 15.07 43.75
C GLY A 457 19.62 14.48 44.24
N GLY A 458 18.82 15.31 44.86
CA GLY A 458 17.55 14.88 45.43
C GLY A 458 17.68 13.90 46.59
N ARG A 459 16.52 13.50 47.16
CA ARG A 459 16.47 12.46 48.19
C ARG A 459 16.60 11.09 47.54
N LEU A 460 17.55 10.29 47.99
CA LEU A 460 17.64 8.89 47.57
C LEU A 460 16.45 8.11 48.15
N VAL A 461 15.71 7.42 47.30
CA VAL A 461 14.56 6.59 47.67
C VAL A 461 14.83 5.13 47.33
N GLU A 462 14.23 4.23 48.09
CA GLU A 462 14.29 2.81 47.76
C GLU A 462 13.35 2.50 46.60
N PRO A 463 13.68 1.50 45.76
CA PRO A 463 12.82 1.10 44.64
C PRO A 463 11.49 0.55 45.17
N THR A 464 10.41 0.87 44.50
CA THR A 464 9.06 0.36 44.80
C THR A 464 8.77 -0.95 44.04
N GLU A 465 9.51 -1.19 42.98
CA GLU A 465 9.40 -2.39 42.14
C GLU A 465 10.77 -3.05 41.93
N PRO A 466 10.81 -4.37 41.77
CA PRO A 466 12.05 -5.04 41.38
C PRO A 466 12.48 -4.59 39.98
N ASN A 467 13.80 -4.48 39.76
CA ASN A 467 14.31 -4.21 38.44
C ASN A 467 13.85 -5.27 37.44
N PRO A 468 13.49 -4.87 36.21
CA PRO A 468 13.07 -5.81 35.16
C PRO A 468 14.18 -6.80 34.84
N LYS A 469 13.80 -8.03 34.53
CA LYS A 469 14.74 -9.10 34.13
C LYS A 469 14.45 -9.50 32.72
N PRO A 470 15.48 -9.91 31.96
CA PRO A 470 15.28 -10.50 30.63
C PRO A 470 14.28 -11.65 30.69
N ALA A 471 13.44 -11.78 29.70
CA ALA A 471 12.59 -12.96 29.57
C ALA A 471 13.50 -14.19 29.47
N SER A 472 13.34 -15.11 30.43
CA SER A 472 14.14 -16.34 30.43
C SER A 472 13.86 -17.12 29.18
N ALA A 473 14.91 -17.56 28.48
CA ALA A 473 14.82 -18.35 27.24
C ALA A 473 14.27 -19.78 27.46
N THR A 474 13.55 -20.01 28.54
CA THR A 474 12.97 -21.31 28.90
C THR A 474 11.45 -21.21 28.97
N GLY A 475 10.82 -21.85 28.00
CA GLY A 475 9.48 -22.41 28.13
C GLY A 475 8.34 -21.54 27.63
N ASP A 476 7.67 -22.14 26.70
CA ASP A 476 6.30 -21.93 26.29
C ASP A 476 5.45 -21.10 27.26
N SER A 477 5.37 -19.81 27.04
CA SER A 477 4.28 -19.02 27.61
C SER A 477 3.22 -18.85 26.54
N GLU A 478 2.17 -19.66 26.58
CA GLU A 478 0.87 -19.30 26.06
C GLU A 478 0.39 -18.01 26.75
N GLY A 479 0.97 -16.89 26.43
CA GLY A 479 0.51 -15.56 26.79
C GLY A 479 -0.23 -14.97 25.61
N LYS A 480 -1.51 -14.75 25.77
CA LYS A 480 -2.32 -13.93 24.86
C LYS A 480 -1.74 -12.52 24.80
N ASP A 481 -0.84 -12.28 23.87
CA ASP A 481 -0.36 -10.94 23.56
C ASP A 481 -1.22 -10.32 22.44
N ASP A 482 -2.35 -9.74 22.86
CA ASP A 482 -3.18 -8.88 22.00
C ASP A 482 -2.47 -7.55 21.63
N SER A 483 -1.25 -7.31 22.13
CA SER A 483 -0.55 -6.04 21.99
C SER A 483 0.26 -5.89 20.69
N MET A 484 0.61 -6.98 20.01
CA MET A 484 1.48 -6.92 18.81
C MET A 484 0.78 -6.58 17.50
N LEU A 485 -0.54 -6.60 17.46
CA LEU A 485 -1.32 -6.24 16.27
C LEU A 485 -1.13 -4.77 15.82
N LEU A 486 -0.60 -3.90 16.69
CA LEU A 486 -0.41 -2.48 16.39
C LEU A 486 0.88 -2.17 15.61
N VAL A 487 1.97 -2.94 15.84
CA VAL A 487 3.25 -2.72 15.15
C VAL A 487 3.19 -3.23 13.70
N THR A 488 2.48 -4.34 13.47
CA THR A 488 2.31 -4.90 12.11
C THR A 488 1.51 -3.98 11.20
N ALA A 489 0.55 -3.22 11.75
CA ALA A 489 -0.24 -2.27 10.97
C ALA A 489 0.58 -1.06 10.48
N VAL A 490 1.62 -0.65 11.23
CA VAL A 490 2.45 0.50 10.85
C VAL A 490 3.47 0.12 9.76
N VAL A 491 4.09 -1.05 9.85
CA VAL A 491 5.11 -1.48 8.87
C VAL A 491 4.49 -1.92 7.53
N LEU A 492 3.30 -2.54 7.55
CA LEU A 492 2.57 -2.87 6.31
C LEU A 492 1.90 -1.64 5.68
N GLY A 493 1.54 -0.63 6.47
CA GLY A 493 0.91 0.61 5.99
C GLY A 493 1.83 1.47 5.13
N THR A 494 3.14 1.46 5.36
CA THR A 494 4.10 2.26 4.60
C THR A 494 4.47 1.65 3.25
N VAL A 495 4.30 0.34 3.08
CA VAL A 495 4.59 -0.34 1.81
C VAL A 495 3.35 -0.42 0.90
N LEU A 496 2.14 -0.37 1.45
CA LEU A 496 0.89 -0.61 0.71
C LEU A 496 -0.11 0.56 0.67
N GLY A 497 0.22 1.72 1.21
CA GLY A 497 -0.67 2.85 1.04
C GLY A 497 -0.57 3.94 2.09
N GLY A 498 0.14 5.01 1.77
CA GLY A 498 0.04 6.28 2.48
C GLY A 498 -1.36 6.91 2.50
N GLY A 499 -2.36 6.22 1.91
CA GLY A 499 -3.74 6.70 1.83
C GLY A 499 -4.69 6.24 2.95
N ALA A 500 -4.60 4.99 3.40
CA ALA A 500 -5.63 4.43 4.29
C ALA A 500 -5.50 4.87 5.76
N LEU A 501 -4.28 5.08 6.26
CA LEU A 501 -4.07 5.49 7.65
C LEU A 501 -4.41 6.97 7.88
N ALA A 502 -4.09 7.83 6.91
CA ALA A 502 -4.48 9.25 6.95
C ALA A 502 -6.00 9.43 7.02
N PHE A 503 -6.77 8.51 6.44
CA PHE A 503 -8.23 8.57 6.44
C PHE A 503 -8.86 8.20 7.80
N ALA A 504 -8.31 7.21 8.50
CA ALA A 504 -8.81 6.81 9.82
C ALA A 504 -8.56 7.89 10.89
N LEU A 505 -7.45 8.62 10.81
CA LEU A 505 -7.14 9.71 11.73
C LEU A 505 -7.94 10.99 11.42
N ARG A 506 -8.19 11.32 10.14
CA ARG A 506 -9.08 12.43 9.75
C ARG A 506 -10.53 12.21 10.17
N ALA A 507 -11.04 10.98 10.07
CA ALA A 507 -12.39 10.65 10.53
C ALA A 507 -12.57 10.84 12.05
N ARG A 508 -11.52 10.65 12.86
CA ARG A 508 -11.56 10.93 14.30
C ARG A 508 -11.47 12.42 14.65
N ALA A 509 -10.68 13.19 13.90
CA ALA A 509 -10.58 14.64 14.11
C ALA A 509 -11.88 15.38 13.71
N ALA A 510 -12.53 14.95 12.62
CA ALA A 510 -13.81 15.51 12.19
C ALA A 510 -14.95 15.23 13.18
N ARG A 511 -14.97 14.07 13.85
CA ARG A 511 -15.97 13.76 14.88
C ARG A 511 -15.81 14.56 16.17
N ARG A 512 -14.61 15.07 16.49
CA ARG A 512 -14.41 15.94 17.68
C ARG A 512 -14.87 17.39 17.47
N LYS A 513 -15.00 17.86 16.23
CA LYS A 513 -15.50 19.23 15.92
C LYS A 513 -17.02 19.34 15.84
N ALA A 514 -17.75 18.23 15.90
CA ALA A 514 -19.21 18.20 15.79
C ALA A 514 -19.95 18.01 17.13
N ALA A 515 -19.36 18.44 18.25
CA ALA A 515 -20.10 18.52 19.51
C ALA A 515 -20.96 19.80 19.51
N PRO A 516 -22.29 19.73 19.78
CA PRO A 516 -23.13 20.90 19.79
C PRO A 516 -22.78 21.79 20.99
N GLU A 517 -22.71 23.10 20.74
CA GLU A 517 -22.67 24.11 21.79
C GLU A 517 -23.95 24.04 22.68
N PRO A 518 -23.84 24.22 23.99
CA PRO A 518 -24.99 24.24 24.86
C PRO A 518 -25.79 25.53 24.58
N THR A 519 -27.05 25.38 24.17
CA THR A 519 -28.03 26.48 24.04
C THR A 519 -28.29 27.08 25.42
N SER A 520 -27.91 28.34 25.59
CA SER A 520 -28.34 29.18 26.72
C SER A 520 -29.86 29.42 26.61
N GLY A 521 -30.61 28.98 27.61
CA GLY A 521 -32.02 29.25 27.74
C GLY A 521 -32.29 30.73 28.02
N PRO A 522 -33.51 31.24 27.69
CA PRO A 522 -33.87 32.63 27.94
C PRO A 522 -34.15 32.88 29.42
N ASP A 523 -33.59 33.99 29.95
CA ASP A 523 -33.97 34.58 31.23
C ASP A 523 -35.43 35.08 31.20
N GLU A 524 -36.23 34.58 32.12
CA GLU A 524 -37.52 35.16 32.47
C GLU A 524 -37.33 36.33 33.45
N THR A 525 -37.69 37.52 33.03
CA THR A 525 -38.37 38.55 33.85
C THR A 525 -39.33 39.36 32.98
#